data_cb21068bc03b385f54f9f6f40dd6ad2f
#
_entry.id   cb21068bc03b385f54f9f6f40dd6ad2f
#
_cell.length_a   1.000
_cell.length_b   1.000
_cell.length_c   1.000
_cell.angle_alpha   90.00
_cell.angle_beta   90.00
_cell.angle_gamma   90.00
#
_symmetry.space_group_name_H-M   'P 1'
#
loop_
_entity.id
_entity.type
_entity.pdbx_description
1 polymer ?
#
loop_
_entity_poly.entity_id
_entity_poly.type
_entity_poly.pdbx_seq_one_letter_code
_entity_poly.pdbx_strand_id
1 'polypeptide(L)'
;MSARPLCADLSRTGEEPLAATASRVDTWLLVEYRGLWGHEAAATSTLSPEVKAHLRALGAAPPRSRVLFVRRTERRSSPTIAVFLARSTEGATSVRRLELDGYDDLLAVDLETVGEPVGHPVLLVCTHGKHDRCCAKFGRPLYEALRNVVDEEWVWQSTHVGGDRFAGNVVSLPHGLYYGRVDPAAALTLVESVLESRVLLENYRGRSCYSMPVQAAERAVREATGALGIEGVRLISTRGDSARWLVVFAAAGVAWEVEVRCGEGELTHLTCDANELRRPRCYVAGTPRERAV
;
A
#
# COMPACT_ATOMS: atom_id res chain seq x y z
N MET A 1 5.81 17.69 -30.92
CA MET A 1 6.23 16.41 -30.28
C MET A 1 5.08 15.98 -29.37
N SER A 2 4.46 14.83 -29.62
CA SER A 2 3.39 14.30 -28.75
C SER A 2 3.97 14.00 -27.37
N ALA A 3 3.28 14.45 -26.32
CA ALA A 3 3.70 14.17 -24.96
C ALA A 3 3.68 12.65 -24.73
N ARG A 4 4.72 12.12 -24.11
CA ARG A 4 4.82 10.69 -23.76
C ARG A 4 3.61 10.28 -22.92
N PRO A 5 2.91 9.17 -23.24
CA PRO A 5 1.77 8.71 -22.46
C PRO A 5 2.20 8.38 -21.02
N LEU A 6 1.28 8.54 -20.08
CA LEU A 6 1.52 8.23 -18.68
C LEU A 6 1.55 6.72 -18.45
N CYS A 7 2.41 6.25 -17.56
CA CYS A 7 2.50 4.81 -17.26
C CYS A 7 1.17 4.23 -16.73
N ALA A 8 0.38 5.05 -16.01
CA ALA A 8 -0.94 4.62 -15.54
C ALA A 8 -1.96 4.48 -16.68
N ASP A 9 -1.89 5.31 -17.71
CA ASP A 9 -2.77 5.20 -18.88
C ASP A 9 -2.38 3.96 -19.70
N LEU A 10 -1.08 3.69 -19.88
CA LEU A 10 -0.59 2.48 -20.55
C LEU A 10 -1.02 1.21 -19.82
N SER A 11 -0.88 1.17 -18.50
CA SER A 11 -1.30 0.04 -17.67
C SER A 11 -2.82 -0.23 -17.73
N ARG A 12 -3.64 0.84 -17.84
CA ARG A 12 -5.10 0.70 -18.01
C ARG A 12 -5.44 0.17 -19.41
N THR A 13 -4.86 0.76 -20.45
CA THR A 13 -5.09 0.35 -21.84
C THR A 13 -4.64 -1.08 -22.12
N GLY A 14 -3.54 -1.50 -21.49
CA GLY A 14 -3.03 -2.88 -21.57
C GLY A 14 -3.73 -3.85 -20.61
N GLU A 15 -4.79 -3.43 -19.92
CA GLU A 15 -5.56 -4.25 -18.98
C GLU A 15 -4.67 -4.99 -17.95
N GLU A 16 -3.54 -4.37 -17.57
CA GLU A 16 -2.59 -4.99 -16.62
C GLU A 16 -3.30 -5.36 -15.31
N PRO A 17 -3.18 -6.60 -14.82
CA PRO A 17 -3.84 -7.01 -13.58
C PRO A 17 -3.40 -6.20 -12.37
N LEU A 18 -4.36 -5.78 -11.53
CA LEU A 18 -4.08 -5.14 -10.24
C LEU A 18 -3.63 -6.14 -9.18
N ALA A 19 -4.16 -7.35 -9.23
CA ALA A 19 -3.87 -8.39 -8.26
C ALA A 19 -2.37 -8.70 -8.17
N ALA A 20 -1.91 -9.06 -6.98
CA ALA A 20 -0.53 -9.46 -6.71
C ALA A 20 0.51 -8.37 -7.01
N THR A 21 0.16 -7.11 -6.80
CA THR A 21 1.03 -5.95 -7.05
C THR A 21 1.27 -5.08 -5.82
N ALA A 22 0.74 -5.44 -4.65
CA ALA A 22 1.00 -4.76 -3.40
C ALA A 22 2.45 -4.99 -2.93
N SER A 23 3.11 -3.93 -2.46
CA SER A 23 4.44 -4.06 -1.87
C SER A 23 4.40 -4.86 -0.57
N ARG A 24 5.42 -5.70 -0.34
CA ARG A 24 5.59 -6.45 0.92
C ARG A 24 6.06 -5.52 2.03
N VAL A 25 5.21 -5.26 3.01
CA VAL A 25 5.50 -4.44 4.19
C VAL A 25 4.74 -5.00 5.39
N ASP A 26 5.45 -5.25 6.48
CA ASP A 26 4.86 -5.71 7.74
C ASP A 26 4.83 -4.58 8.78
N THR A 27 5.83 -3.70 8.76
CA THR A 27 5.97 -2.59 9.71
C THR A 27 6.11 -1.27 8.97
N TRP A 28 5.37 -0.27 9.42
CA TRP A 28 5.33 1.05 8.82
C TRP A 28 5.77 2.09 9.82
N LEU A 29 6.67 2.97 9.41
CA LEU A 29 6.95 4.23 10.08
C LEU A 29 6.51 5.36 9.16
N LEU A 30 5.49 6.10 9.57
CA LEU A 30 5.03 7.28 8.86
C LEU A 30 5.50 8.51 9.63
N VAL A 31 6.23 9.38 8.97
CA VAL A 31 6.74 10.62 9.58
C VAL A 31 6.13 11.80 8.84
N GLU A 32 5.42 12.66 9.57
CA GLU A 32 4.94 13.91 8.98
C GLU A 32 6.14 14.76 8.56
N TYR A 33 6.27 15.02 7.25
CA TYR A 33 7.29 15.89 6.71
C TYR A 33 6.67 16.94 5.79
N ARG A 34 6.71 18.19 6.23
CA ARG A 34 6.05 19.34 5.58
C ARG A 34 6.88 20.00 4.50
N GLY A 35 8.16 19.64 4.40
CA GLY A 35 9.08 20.14 3.38
C GLY A 35 8.77 19.58 1.98
N LEU A 36 9.55 20.01 1.02
CA LEU A 36 9.43 19.53 -0.36
C LEU A 36 9.84 18.06 -0.46
N TRP A 37 9.05 17.27 -1.16
CA TRP A 37 9.40 15.90 -1.52
C TRP A 37 10.11 15.90 -2.87
N GLY A 38 11.44 15.71 -2.87
CA GLY A 38 12.20 15.46 -4.08
C GLY A 38 11.98 14.04 -4.61
N HIS A 39 12.69 13.59 -5.62
CA HIS A 39 12.53 12.25 -6.19
C HIS A 39 12.70 11.17 -5.11
N GLU A 40 13.81 11.20 -4.37
CA GLU A 40 14.05 10.39 -3.17
C GLU A 40 13.77 11.25 -1.94
N ALA A 41 12.51 11.24 -1.46
CA ALA A 41 12.03 12.22 -0.48
C ALA A 41 12.87 12.28 0.80
N ALA A 42 13.26 11.15 1.39
CA ALA A 42 14.06 11.12 2.60
C ALA A 42 15.49 11.65 2.35
N ALA A 43 16.14 11.22 1.26
CA ALA A 43 17.50 11.62 0.92
C ALA A 43 17.61 13.13 0.64
N THR A 44 16.61 13.68 -0.08
CA THR A 44 16.58 15.09 -0.50
C THR A 44 15.91 16.03 0.52
N SER A 45 15.42 15.50 1.64
CA SER A 45 14.82 16.30 2.71
C SER A 45 15.85 17.24 3.37
N THR A 46 15.34 18.21 4.15
CA THR A 46 16.17 19.11 4.97
C THR A 46 16.46 18.56 6.39
N LEU A 47 16.12 17.28 6.64
CA LEU A 47 16.42 16.59 7.90
C LEU A 47 17.94 16.50 8.11
N SER A 48 18.38 16.44 9.38
CA SER A 48 19.78 16.25 9.72
C SER A 48 20.33 14.93 9.15
N PRO A 49 21.63 14.81 8.90
CA PRO A 49 22.26 13.56 8.43
C PRO A 49 21.98 12.40 9.38
N GLU A 50 21.94 12.65 10.69
CA GLU A 50 21.70 11.68 11.75
C GLU A 50 20.28 11.12 11.64
N VAL A 51 19.26 11.98 11.54
CA VAL A 51 17.85 11.58 11.35
C VAL A 51 17.68 10.81 10.06
N LYS A 52 18.30 11.24 8.95
CA LYS A 52 18.24 10.50 7.68
C LYS A 52 18.86 9.10 7.80
N ALA A 53 19.98 8.97 8.49
CA ALA A 53 20.64 7.68 8.73
C ALA A 53 19.76 6.77 9.59
N HIS A 54 19.16 7.32 10.65
CA HIS A 54 18.24 6.61 11.53
C HIS A 54 17.00 6.10 10.78
N LEU A 55 16.32 6.96 10.02
CA LEU A 55 15.17 6.58 9.20
C LEU A 55 15.51 5.51 8.16
N ARG A 56 16.71 5.57 7.57
CA ARG A 56 17.19 4.54 6.64
C ARG A 56 17.39 3.20 7.34
N ALA A 57 17.98 3.21 8.54
CA ALA A 57 18.17 2.00 9.35
C ALA A 57 16.81 1.36 9.73
N LEU A 58 15.85 2.17 10.18
CA LEU A 58 14.49 1.72 10.49
C LEU A 58 13.77 1.14 9.26
N GLY A 59 13.93 1.77 8.08
CA GLY A 59 13.35 1.28 6.84
C GLY A 59 13.98 -0.03 6.32
N ALA A 60 15.18 -0.36 6.77
CA ALA A 60 15.88 -1.62 6.46
C ALA A 60 15.69 -2.70 7.54
N ALA A 61 15.06 -2.36 8.67
CA ALA A 61 14.90 -3.28 9.79
C ALA A 61 13.93 -4.43 9.46
N PRO A 62 14.21 -5.68 9.94
CA PRO A 62 13.24 -6.76 9.88
C PRO A 62 12.12 -6.56 10.92
N PRO A 63 10.90 -7.11 10.67
CA PRO A 63 10.49 -7.73 9.41
C PRO A 63 10.01 -6.65 8.42
N ARG A 64 10.56 -6.60 7.23
CA ARG A 64 10.11 -5.79 6.07
C ARG A 64 9.49 -4.43 6.42
N SER A 65 10.30 -3.57 7.03
CA SER A 65 9.89 -2.23 7.44
C SER A 65 9.86 -1.26 6.26
N ARG A 66 9.01 -0.25 6.33
CA ARG A 66 8.96 0.85 5.36
C ARG A 66 8.76 2.18 6.04
N VAL A 67 9.61 3.13 5.71
CA VAL A 67 9.45 4.54 6.11
C VAL A 67 8.78 5.31 4.98
N LEU A 68 7.73 6.04 5.29
CA LEU A 68 7.06 6.96 4.36
C LEU A 68 6.97 8.35 5.00
N PHE A 69 7.20 9.38 4.21
CA PHE A 69 6.78 10.71 4.61
C PHE A 69 5.31 10.91 4.28
N VAL A 70 4.60 11.50 5.24
CA VAL A 70 3.19 11.84 5.12
C VAL A 70 2.98 13.32 5.40
N ARG A 71 1.86 13.88 4.96
CA ARG A 71 1.47 15.26 5.31
C ARG A 71 -0.01 15.48 5.09
N ARG A 72 -0.53 16.50 5.78
CA ARG A 72 -1.84 17.09 5.54
C ARG A 72 -1.70 18.61 5.43
N THR A 73 -2.58 19.23 4.67
CA THR A 73 -2.56 20.68 4.46
C THR A 73 -2.86 21.43 5.74
N GLU A 74 -3.79 20.92 6.54
CA GLU A 74 -4.30 21.49 7.79
C GLU A 74 -3.22 21.57 8.87
N ARG A 75 -2.25 20.67 8.83
CA ARG A 75 -1.17 20.60 9.82
C ARG A 75 0.06 21.46 9.50
N ARG A 76 0.02 22.27 8.44
CA ARG A 76 1.17 23.11 8.04
C ARG A 76 1.74 23.95 9.17
N SER A 77 0.87 24.49 10.02
CA SER A 77 1.22 25.39 11.13
C SER A 77 1.18 24.70 12.50
N SER A 78 1.01 23.37 12.56
CA SER A 78 1.06 22.65 13.83
C SER A 78 2.45 22.82 14.48
N PRO A 79 2.55 23.02 15.80
CA PRO A 79 3.84 23.08 16.48
C PRO A 79 4.57 21.74 16.51
N THR A 80 3.83 20.62 16.43
CA THR A 80 4.36 19.26 16.50
C THR A 80 4.29 18.56 15.17
N ILE A 81 5.04 17.49 15.00
CA ILE A 81 4.97 16.54 13.87
C ILE A 81 4.30 15.24 14.31
N ALA A 82 3.38 14.74 13.49
CA ALA A 82 2.76 13.45 13.73
C ALA A 82 3.66 12.32 13.21
N VAL A 83 3.81 11.28 14.02
CA VAL A 83 4.51 10.05 13.67
C VAL A 83 3.58 8.88 13.93
N PHE A 84 3.49 7.94 12.96
CA PHE A 84 2.70 6.73 13.12
C PHE A 84 3.58 5.50 13.01
N LEU A 85 3.30 4.55 13.87
CA LEU A 85 3.80 3.19 13.77
C LEU A 85 2.64 2.27 13.50
N ALA A 86 2.73 1.52 12.41
CA ALA A 86 1.72 0.53 12.10
C ALA A 86 2.35 -0.85 11.90
N ARG A 87 1.61 -1.86 12.33
CA ARG A 87 1.92 -3.27 12.08
C ARG A 87 0.79 -3.88 11.26
N SER A 88 1.15 -4.52 10.15
CA SER A 88 0.20 -5.06 9.17
C SER A 88 0.51 -6.53 8.90
N THR A 89 0.55 -7.36 9.95
CA THR A 89 0.71 -8.82 9.82
C THR A 89 -0.63 -9.50 9.96
N GLU A 90 -0.79 -10.70 9.37
CA GLU A 90 -2.00 -11.50 9.57
C GLU A 90 -2.19 -11.84 11.05
N GLY A 91 -3.35 -11.54 11.61
CA GLY A 91 -3.67 -11.77 13.02
C GLY A 91 -3.07 -10.77 14.02
N ALA A 92 -2.21 -9.84 13.58
CA ALA A 92 -1.67 -8.81 14.46
C ALA A 92 -1.54 -7.47 13.71
N THR A 93 -2.57 -6.66 13.81
CA THR A 93 -2.62 -5.33 13.20
C THR A 93 -2.76 -4.25 14.24
N SER A 94 -2.05 -3.13 14.07
CA SER A 94 -2.15 -1.97 14.96
C SER A 94 -1.70 -0.70 14.25
N VAL A 95 -2.21 0.44 14.69
CA VAL A 95 -1.63 1.76 14.42
C VAL A 95 -1.51 2.48 15.74
N ARG A 96 -0.35 3.08 15.98
CA ARG A 96 -0.11 3.98 17.11
C ARG A 96 0.37 5.32 16.55
N ARG A 97 0.02 6.41 17.23
CA ARG A 97 0.41 7.76 16.88
C ARG A 97 1.09 8.42 18.04
N LEU A 98 2.12 9.19 17.75
CA LEU A 98 2.76 10.10 18.70
C LEU A 98 2.96 11.45 18.03
N GLU A 99 3.06 12.50 18.84
CA GLU A 99 3.42 13.85 18.43
C GLU A 99 4.82 14.16 18.97
N LEU A 100 5.69 14.69 18.13
CA LEU A 100 7.05 15.10 18.49
C LEU A 100 7.21 16.59 18.26
N ASP A 101 8.02 17.25 19.08
CA ASP A 101 8.30 18.69 18.93
C ASP A 101 9.20 18.98 17.73
N GLY A 102 10.03 18.00 17.36
CA GLY A 102 10.93 18.12 16.21
C GLY A 102 11.39 16.79 15.65
N TYR A 103 12.10 16.85 14.53
CA TYR A 103 12.59 15.63 13.86
C TYR A 103 13.73 14.95 14.62
N ASP A 104 14.52 15.71 15.40
CA ASP A 104 15.63 15.14 16.15
C ASP A 104 15.15 14.27 17.31
N ASP A 105 13.93 14.48 17.79
CA ASP A 105 13.29 13.63 18.80
C ASP A 105 13.14 12.17 18.33
N LEU A 106 13.08 11.94 17.00
CA LEU A 106 13.06 10.58 16.43
C LEU A 106 14.27 9.76 16.84
N LEU A 107 15.41 10.39 17.16
CA LEU A 107 16.63 9.71 17.57
C LEU A 107 16.57 9.17 19.00
N ALA A 108 15.72 9.78 19.85
CA ALA A 108 15.63 9.48 21.28
C ALA A 108 14.43 8.60 21.64
N VAL A 109 13.44 8.48 20.73
CA VAL A 109 12.18 7.80 21.01
C VAL A 109 12.31 6.29 20.74
N ASP A 110 11.93 5.48 21.72
CA ASP A 110 11.69 4.03 21.50
C ASP A 110 10.34 3.85 20.79
N LEU A 111 10.42 3.78 19.47
CA LEU A 111 9.25 3.67 18.61
C LEU A 111 8.42 2.39 18.84
N GLU A 112 8.96 1.35 19.49
CA GLU A 112 8.21 0.10 19.75
C GLU A 112 7.25 0.23 20.94
N THR A 113 7.55 1.11 21.88
CA THR A 113 6.82 1.21 23.15
C THR A 113 5.93 2.44 23.28
N VAL A 114 6.14 3.49 22.48
CA VAL A 114 5.48 4.78 22.61
C VAL A 114 4.32 4.98 21.64
N GLY A 115 3.52 6.04 21.89
CA GLY A 115 2.39 6.48 21.09
C GLY A 115 1.06 5.87 21.54
N GLU A 116 -0.01 6.59 21.27
CA GLU A 116 -1.38 6.19 21.61
C GLU A 116 -1.98 5.35 20.48
N PRO A 117 -2.79 4.33 20.82
CA PRO A 117 -3.52 3.58 19.81
C PRO A 117 -4.44 4.49 18.99
N VAL A 118 -4.46 4.26 17.67
CA VAL A 118 -5.37 4.95 16.74
C VAL A 118 -6.59 4.05 16.53
N GLY A 119 -7.78 4.56 16.91
CA GLY A 119 -9.03 3.80 16.84
C GLY A 119 -9.74 3.84 15.49
N HIS A 120 -9.14 4.43 14.47
CA HIS A 120 -9.70 4.57 13.13
C HIS A 120 -8.71 4.12 12.05
N PRO A 121 -9.18 3.83 10.82
CA PRO A 121 -8.28 3.56 9.69
C PRO A 121 -7.40 4.77 9.37
N VAL A 122 -6.16 4.51 8.92
CA VAL A 122 -5.28 5.53 8.34
C VAL A 122 -5.13 5.25 6.85
N LEU A 123 -5.63 6.16 6.02
CA LEU A 123 -5.61 6.06 4.57
C LEU A 123 -4.45 6.87 4.00
N LEU A 124 -3.49 6.19 3.41
CA LEU A 124 -2.32 6.81 2.79
C LEU A 124 -2.55 6.94 1.28
N VAL A 125 -2.71 8.16 0.79
CA VAL A 125 -2.87 8.44 -0.64
C VAL A 125 -1.54 8.85 -1.23
N CYS A 126 -1.03 8.09 -2.20
CA CYS A 126 0.21 8.45 -2.88
C CYS A 126 0.03 9.68 -3.77
N THR A 127 0.68 10.79 -3.39
CA THR A 127 0.64 12.06 -4.14
C THR A 127 2.02 12.54 -4.59
N HIS A 128 3.03 11.66 -4.59
CA HIS A 128 4.44 11.98 -4.78
C HIS A 128 4.81 12.26 -6.25
N GLY A 129 4.41 13.43 -6.75
CA GLY A 129 4.56 13.81 -8.16
C GLY A 129 6.01 13.99 -8.65
N LYS A 130 6.96 14.22 -7.74
CA LYS A 130 8.39 14.28 -8.09
C LYS A 130 8.99 12.89 -8.28
N HIS A 131 8.39 11.86 -7.67
CA HIS A 131 8.76 10.47 -7.91
C HIS A 131 8.18 9.98 -9.24
N ASP A 132 6.87 10.18 -9.46
CA ASP A 132 6.20 9.89 -10.73
C ASP A 132 4.99 10.81 -10.95
N ARG A 133 4.82 11.30 -12.17
CA ARG A 133 3.74 12.22 -12.55
C ARG A 133 2.35 11.64 -12.31
N CYS A 134 2.18 10.31 -12.47
CA CYS A 134 0.90 9.65 -12.21
C CYS A 134 0.48 9.75 -10.75
N CYS A 135 1.44 9.65 -9.80
CA CYS A 135 1.15 9.78 -8.38
C CYS A 135 0.49 11.13 -8.05
N ALA A 136 0.94 12.24 -8.64
CA ALA A 136 0.29 13.53 -8.43
C ALA A 136 -1.00 13.67 -9.24
N LYS A 137 -1.01 13.27 -10.53
CA LYS A 137 -2.16 13.46 -11.43
C LYS A 137 -3.41 12.76 -10.91
N PHE A 138 -3.27 11.51 -10.46
CA PHE A 138 -4.39 10.70 -10.00
C PHE A 138 -4.57 10.72 -8.48
N GLY A 139 -3.48 10.87 -7.72
CA GLY A 139 -3.54 10.83 -6.26
C GLY A 139 -4.07 12.11 -5.62
N ARG A 140 -3.76 13.30 -6.14
CA ARG A 140 -4.25 14.55 -5.54
C ARG A 140 -5.77 14.69 -5.59
N PRO A 141 -6.44 14.50 -6.74
CA PRO A 141 -7.91 14.54 -6.79
C PRO A 141 -8.55 13.48 -5.87
N LEU A 142 -7.96 12.27 -5.79
CA LEU A 142 -8.43 11.23 -4.90
C LEU A 142 -8.26 11.61 -3.42
N TYR A 143 -7.13 12.21 -3.04
CA TYR A 143 -6.91 12.71 -1.67
C TYR A 143 -7.98 13.73 -1.28
N GLU A 144 -8.28 14.71 -2.16
CA GLU A 144 -9.31 15.70 -1.89
C GLU A 144 -10.72 15.07 -1.80
N ALA A 145 -11.03 14.09 -2.65
CA ALA A 145 -12.30 13.38 -2.58
C ALA A 145 -12.46 12.60 -1.27
N LEU A 146 -11.42 11.89 -0.83
CA LEU A 146 -11.43 11.14 0.44
C LEU A 146 -11.60 12.05 1.66
N ARG A 147 -10.93 13.21 1.68
CA ARG A 147 -11.08 14.20 2.76
C ARG A 147 -12.50 14.73 2.92
N ASN A 148 -13.28 14.73 1.86
CA ASN A 148 -14.65 15.24 1.88
C ASN A 148 -15.66 14.19 2.40
N VAL A 149 -15.25 12.93 2.57
CA VAL A 149 -16.15 11.82 2.95
C VAL A 149 -15.81 11.17 4.27
N VAL A 150 -14.66 11.49 4.88
CA VAL A 150 -14.25 11.02 6.20
C VAL A 150 -13.65 12.16 7.02
N ASP A 151 -13.45 11.90 8.32
CA ASP A 151 -12.69 12.78 9.20
C ASP A 151 -11.29 13.00 8.60
N GLU A 152 -10.86 14.27 8.60
CA GLU A 152 -9.57 14.67 8.01
C GLU A 152 -8.36 13.97 8.65
N GLU A 153 -8.47 13.51 9.91
CA GLU A 153 -7.41 12.77 10.59
C GLU A 153 -7.13 11.39 9.99
N TRP A 154 -8.07 10.84 9.24
CA TRP A 154 -7.94 9.51 8.65
C TRP A 154 -7.12 9.49 7.35
N VAL A 155 -7.08 10.61 6.63
CA VAL A 155 -6.51 10.68 5.27
C VAL A 155 -5.22 11.49 5.23
N TRP A 156 -4.17 10.87 4.72
CA TRP A 156 -2.85 11.46 4.61
C TRP A 156 -2.30 11.36 3.19
N GLN A 157 -1.76 12.45 2.68
CA GLN A 157 -0.88 12.37 1.51
C GLN A 157 0.37 11.58 1.92
N SER A 158 0.86 10.70 1.05
CA SER A 158 2.09 9.95 1.30
C SER A 158 3.09 10.07 0.16
N THR A 159 4.35 9.86 0.48
CA THR A 159 5.38 9.57 -0.52
C THR A 159 5.07 8.25 -1.21
N HIS A 160 5.87 7.90 -2.22
CA HIS A 160 5.61 6.77 -3.10
C HIS A 160 5.42 5.43 -2.35
N VAL A 161 4.25 4.80 -2.54
CA VAL A 161 3.87 3.52 -1.91
C VAL A 161 4.17 2.30 -2.78
N GLY A 162 4.58 2.49 -4.03
CA GLY A 162 4.82 1.42 -5.01
C GLY A 162 3.70 1.30 -6.04
N GLY A 163 4.08 1.06 -7.30
CA GLY A 163 3.15 0.85 -8.41
C GLY A 163 2.58 2.12 -9.00
N ASP A 164 3.44 3.01 -9.53
CA ASP A 164 3.04 4.28 -10.17
C ASP A 164 1.98 4.11 -11.24
N ARG A 165 2.13 3.04 -12.05
CA ARG A 165 1.23 2.69 -13.13
C ARG A 165 -0.17 2.24 -12.67
N PHE A 166 -0.37 2.07 -11.38
CA PHE A 166 -1.67 1.78 -10.76
C PHE A 166 -2.26 2.98 -10.00
N ALA A 167 -1.76 4.21 -10.25
CA ALA A 167 -2.28 5.42 -9.62
C ALA A 167 -3.78 5.63 -10.01
N GLY A 168 -4.70 6.14 -9.10
CA GLY A 168 -4.50 6.53 -7.69
C GLY A 168 -4.35 5.36 -6.73
N ASN A 169 -3.26 5.42 -6.01
CA ASN A 169 -2.94 4.38 -5.05
C ASN A 169 -3.31 4.82 -3.63
N VAL A 170 -3.95 3.90 -2.90
CA VAL A 170 -4.27 4.05 -1.47
C VAL A 170 -3.72 2.84 -0.71
N VAL A 171 -3.18 3.08 0.47
CA VAL A 171 -2.90 2.03 1.45
C VAL A 171 -3.77 2.27 2.67
N SER A 172 -4.56 1.26 3.06
CA SER A 172 -5.39 1.30 4.27
C SER A 172 -4.69 0.55 5.40
N LEU A 173 -4.36 1.27 6.47
CA LEU A 173 -3.82 0.73 7.71
C LEU A 173 -4.94 0.64 8.76
N PRO A 174 -4.84 -0.31 9.71
CA PRO A 174 -3.68 -1.17 10.02
C PRO A 174 -3.50 -2.40 9.12
N HIS A 175 -4.47 -2.79 8.32
CA HIS A 175 -4.44 -4.07 7.60
C HIS A 175 -3.46 -4.12 6.42
N GLY A 176 -2.86 -3.00 6.02
CA GLY A 176 -1.93 -2.93 4.91
C GLY A 176 -2.56 -3.31 3.56
N LEU A 177 -3.84 -2.96 3.36
CA LEU A 177 -4.55 -3.22 2.12
C LEU A 177 -4.16 -2.19 1.07
N TYR A 178 -3.65 -2.66 -0.05
CA TYR A 178 -3.31 -1.81 -1.18
C TYR A 178 -4.46 -1.75 -2.18
N TYR A 179 -4.81 -0.54 -2.57
CA TYR A 179 -5.75 -0.27 -3.65
C TYR A 179 -5.07 0.52 -4.76
N GLY A 180 -5.44 0.27 -5.99
CA GLY A 180 -4.94 0.99 -7.16
C GLY A 180 -6.07 1.38 -8.11
N ARG A 181 -5.79 2.30 -9.02
CA ARG A 181 -6.76 2.83 -10.00
C ARG A 181 -8.03 3.35 -9.33
N VAL A 182 -7.95 3.77 -8.07
CA VAL A 182 -9.09 4.34 -7.36
C VAL A 182 -9.43 5.69 -7.99
N ASP A 183 -10.63 5.80 -8.51
CA ASP A 183 -11.16 7.05 -9.02
C ASP A 183 -11.70 7.92 -7.87
N PRO A 184 -11.59 9.25 -7.91
CA PRO A 184 -12.23 10.13 -6.93
C PRO A 184 -13.72 9.84 -6.69
N ALA A 185 -14.46 9.43 -7.72
CA ALA A 185 -15.86 9.04 -7.57
C ALA A 185 -16.09 7.79 -6.71
N ALA A 186 -15.09 6.92 -6.59
CA ALA A 186 -15.14 5.73 -5.75
C ALA A 186 -14.71 5.98 -4.29
N ALA A 187 -14.41 7.24 -3.91
CA ALA A 187 -13.91 7.56 -2.56
C ALA A 187 -14.86 7.09 -1.45
N LEU A 188 -16.16 7.35 -1.58
CA LEU A 188 -17.16 6.93 -0.61
C LEU A 188 -17.25 5.40 -0.50
N THR A 189 -17.32 4.71 -1.62
CA THR A 189 -17.36 3.23 -1.66
C THR A 189 -16.13 2.59 -1.03
N LEU A 190 -14.95 3.17 -1.25
CA LEU A 190 -13.72 2.71 -0.59
C LEU A 190 -13.82 2.88 0.93
N VAL A 191 -14.28 4.03 1.39
CA VAL A 191 -14.42 4.33 2.83
C VAL A 191 -15.44 3.39 3.48
N GLU A 192 -16.61 3.21 2.89
CA GLU A 192 -17.63 2.27 3.36
C GLU A 192 -17.07 0.85 3.50
N SER A 193 -16.35 0.38 2.47
CA SER A 193 -15.70 -0.94 2.52
C SER A 193 -14.69 -1.06 3.66
N VAL A 194 -13.89 -0.02 3.90
CA VAL A 194 -12.89 0.01 4.99
C VAL A 194 -13.56 0.00 6.36
N LEU A 195 -14.63 0.80 6.55
CA LEU A 195 -15.41 0.86 7.80
C LEU A 195 -16.11 -0.46 8.10
N GLU A 196 -16.61 -1.14 7.08
CA GLU A 196 -17.23 -2.46 7.20
C GLU A 196 -16.20 -3.60 7.34
N SER A 197 -14.91 -3.28 7.43
CA SER A 197 -13.82 -4.27 7.45
C SER A 197 -13.85 -5.21 6.24
N ARG A 198 -14.14 -4.68 5.06
CA ARG A 198 -14.25 -5.39 3.79
C ARG A 198 -13.20 -4.93 2.79
N VAL A 199 -12.89 -5.80 1.86
CA VAL A 199 -12.01 -5.51 0.72
C VAL A 199 -12.86 -5.00 -0.45
N LEU A 200 -12.53 -3.81 -0.99
CA LEU A 200 -13.06 -3.32 -2.27
C LEU A 200 -12.32 -4.04 -3.41
N LEU A 201 -12.85 -5.19 -3.82
CA LEU A 201 -12.14 -6.15 -4.66
C LEU A 201 -11.78 -5.60 -6.05
N GLU A 202 -12.60 -4.74 -6.62
CA GLU A 202 -12.35 -4.10 -7.92
C GLU A 202 -11.01 -3.36 -7.98
N ASN A 203 -10.70 -2.62 -6.91
CA ASN A 203 -9.48 -1.81 -6.80
C ASN A 203 -8.35 -2.53 -6.05
N TYR A 204 -8.57 -3.76 -5.58
CA TYR A 204 -7.67 -4.46 -4.69
C TYR A 204 -6.41 -4.95 -5.40
N ARG A 205 -5.25 -4.54 -4.89
CA ARG A 205 -3.94 -4.95 -5.36
C ARG A 205 -3.36 -6.11 -4.54
N GLY A 206 -3.70 -6.19 -3.26
CA GLY A 206 -3.24 -7.21 -2.33
C GLY A 206 -3.02 -6.67 -0.91
N ARG A 207 -2.73 -7.58 0.00
CA ARG A 207 -2.38 -7.33 1.40
C ARG A 207 -0.87 -7.27 1.56
N SER A 208 -0.35 -6.23 2.22
CA SER A 208 1.10 -5.98 2.33
C SER A 208 1.86 -7.12 3.03
N CYS A 209 1.24 -7.85 3.94
CA CYS A 209 1.86 -8.98 4.64
C CYS A 209 2.03 -10.23 3.77
N TYR A 210 1.38 -10.30 2.60
CA TYR A 210 1.44 -11.46 1.71
C TYR A 210 2.46 -11.29 0.58
N SER A 211 3.11 -12.39 0.19
CA SER A 211 3.90 -12.41 -1.04
C SER A 211 3.00 -12.32 -2.27
N MET A 212 3.54 -11.88 -3.39
CA MET A 212 2.75 -11.70 -4.61
C MET A 212 1.98 -12.96 -5.05
N PRO A 213 2.58 -14.20 -5.01
CA PRO A 213 1.78 -15.42 -5.28
C PRO A 213 0.62 -15.61 -4.30
N VAL A 214 0.83 -15.29 -3.02
CA VAL A 214 -0.21 -15.40 -1.99
C VAL A 214 -1.31 -14.36 -2.22
N GLN A 215 -0.96 -13.13 -2.61
CA GLN A 215 -1.94 -12.09 -2.99
C GLN A 215 -2.79 -12.51 -4.20
N ALA A 216 -2.18 -13.17 -5.21
CA ALA A 216 -2.91 -13.68 -6.36
C ALA A 216 -3.93 -14.75 -5.95
N ALA A 217 -3.51 -15.71 -5.12
CA ALA A 217 -4.36 -16.77 -4.60
C ALA A 217 -5.48 -16.21 -3.70
N GLU A 218 -5.17 -15.25 -2.81
CA GLU A 218 -6.16 -14.58 -1.97
C GLU A 218 -7.28 -13.98 -2.81
N ARG A 219 -6.92 -13.21 -3.85
CA ARG A 219 -7.91 -12.61 -4.74
C ARG A 219 -8.79 -13.67 -5.41
N ALA A 220 -8.21 -14.75 -5.94
CA ALA A 220 -8.96 -15.82 -6.58
C ALA A 220 -9.95 -16.50 -5.61
N VAL A 221 -9.54 -16.75 -4.35
CA VAL A 221 -10.43 -17.30 -3.33
C VAL A 221 -11.57 -16.33 -3.01
N ARG A 222 -11.29 -15.02 -2.87
CA ARG A 222 -12.33 -14.00 -2.63
C ARG A 222 -13.35 -13.93 -3.78
N GLU A 223 -12.88 -14.00 -5.02
CA GLU A 223 -13.74 -14.03 -6.22
C GLU A 223 -14.61 -15.29 -6.26
N ALA A 224 -14.05 -16.45 -5.96
CA ALA A 224 -14.77 -17.72 -6.00
C ALA A 224 -15.81 -17.87 -4.87
N THR A 225 -15.52 -17.32 -3.69
CA THR A 225 -16.35 -17.49 -2.48
C THR A 225 -17.26 -16.32 -2.16
N GLY A 226 -17.00 -15.14 -2.74
CA GLY A 226 -17.65 -13.88 -2.36
C GLY A 226 -17.25 -13.36 -0.97
N ALA A 227 -16.23 -13.95 -0.32
CA ALA A 227 -15.78 -13.57 1.01
C ALA A 227 -15.00 -12.26 0.99
N LEU A 228 -15.69 -11.13 1.15
CA LEU A 228 -15.09 -9.80 1.12
C LEU A 228 -14.60 -9.29 2.48
N GLY A 229 -15.01 -9.88 3.60
CA GLY A 229 -14.50 -9.55 4.92
C GLY A 229 -12.97 -9.71 4.98
N ILE A 230 -12.26 -8.77 5.64
CA ILE A 230 -10.78 -8.80 5.70
C ILE A 230 -10.31 -10.11 6.31
N GLU A 231 -10.89 -10.51 7.44
CA GLU A 231 -10.56 -11.75 8.15
C GLU A 231 -11.36 -12.97 7.63
N GLY A 232 -12.21 -12.78 6.63
CA GLY A 232 -12.99 -13.85 6.01
C GLY A 232 -12.17 -14.81 5.15
N VAL A 233 -10.93 -14.44 4.82
CA VAL A 233 -9.97 -15.25 4.05
C VAL A 233 -8.65 -15.25 4.79
N ARG A 234 -8.21 -16.41 5.31
CA ARG A 234 -7.00 -16.57 6.11
C ARG A 234 -6.03 -17.55 5.47
N LEU A 235 -4.74 -17.18 5.42
CA LEU A 235 -3.69 -18.05 4.91
C LEU A 235 -3.49 -19.25 5.85
N ILE A 236 -3.54 -20.47 5.30
CA ILE A 236 -3.18 -21.70 6.02
C ILE A 236 -1.75 -22.08 5.69
N SER A 237 -1.40 -22.14 4.41
CA SER A 237 -0.05 -22.54 4.00
C SER A 237 0.29 -22.05 2.60
N THR A 238 1.58 -21.91 2.36
CA THR A 238 2.13 -21.67 1.04
C THR A 238 3.38 -22.51 0.84
N ARG A 239 3.51 -23.15 -0.31
CA ARG A 239 4.70 -23.90 -0.73
C ARG A 239 4.92 -23.67 -2.21
N GLY A 240 6.15 -23.64 -2.65
CA GLY A 240 6.49 -23.42 -4.05
C GLY A 240 7.94 -23.04 -4.24
N ASP A 241 8.26 -22.72 -5.48
CA ASP A 241 9.60 -22.33 -5.93
C ASP A 241 9.59 -20.91 -6.56
N SER A 242 10.44 -20.67 -7.55
CA SER A 242 10.50 -19.39 -8.25
C SER A 242 9.41 -19.20 -9.32
N ALA A 243 8.71 -20.26 -9.75
CA ALA A 243 7.80 -20.26 -10.88
C ALA A 243 6.37 -20.68 -10.53
N ARG A 244 6.21 -21.57 -9.53
CA ARG A 244 4.92 -22.16 -9.16
C ARG A 244 4.75 -22.22 -7.65
N TRP A 245 3.54 -21.94 -7.20
CA TRP A 245 3.14 -22.03 -5.78
C TRP A 245 1.83 -22.77 -5.65
N LEU A 246 1.70 -23.46 -4.54
CA LEU A 246 0.45 -24.01 -4.05
C LEU A 246 0.12 -23.26 -2.77
N VAL A 247 -0.98 -22.55 -2.77
CA VAL A 247 -1.40 -21.69 -1.66
C VAL A 247 -2.74 -22.22 -1.15
N VAL A 248 -2.87 -22.32 0.17
CA VAL A 248 -4.11 -22.78 0.81
C VAL A 248 -4.63 -21.69 1.73
N PHE A 249 -5.90 -21.34 1.54
CA PHE A 249 -6.62 -20.40 2.38
C PHE A 249 -7.83 -21.06 3.05
N ALA A 250 -8.15 -20.62 4.27
CA ALA A 250 -9.46 -20.87 4.89
C ALA A 250 -10.42 -19.74 4.48
N ALA A 251 -11.58 -20.09 3.93
CA ALA A 251 -12.66 -19.15 3.65
C ALA A 251 -14.01 -19.86 3.73
N ALA A 252 -15.04 -19.21 4.30
CA ALA A 252 -16.39 -19.78 4.45
C ALA A 252 -16.43 -21.17 5.12
N GLY A 253 -15.52 -21.44 6.06
CA GLY A 253 -15.45 -22.72 6.77
C GLY A 253 -14.77 -23.85 6.00
N VAL A 254 -14.23 -23.60 4.81
CA VAL A 254 -13.60 -24.58 3.92
C VAL A 254 -12.15 -24.18 3.64
N ALA A 255 -11.28 -25.16 3.42
CA ALA A 255 -9.92 -24.94 2.92
C ALA A 255 -9.93 -24.91 1.39
N TRP A 256 -9.36 -23.85 0.82
CA TRP A 256 -9.28 -23.60 -0.62
C TRP A 256 -7.84 -23.67 -1.08
N GLU A 257 -7.55 -24.55 -2.02
CA GLU A 257 -6.23 -24.72 -2.62
C GLU A 257 -6.18 -24.03 -3.98
N VAL A 258 -5.12 -23.23 -4.20
CA VAL A 258 -4.91 -22.46 -5.43
C VAL A 258 -3.49 -22.67 -5.94
N GLU A 259 -3.36 -23.15 -7.18
CA GLU A 259 -2.08 -23.14 -7.89
C GLU A 259 -1.85 -21.74 -8.46
N VAL A 260 -0.66 -21.16 -8.23
CA VAL A 260 -0.26 -19.87 -8.78
C VAL A 260 1.00 -20.05 -9.61
N ARG A 261 1.04 -19.41 -10.78
CA ARG A 261 2.18 -19.42 -11.69
C ARG A 261 2.72 -18.01 -11.90
N CYS A 262 4.04 -17.91 -11.92
CA CYS A 262 4.71 -16.70 -12.36
C CYS A 262 4.83 -16.66 -13.88
N GLY A 263 4.47 -15.54 -14.46
CA GLY A 263 4.63 -15.24 -15.88
C GLY A 263 5.16 -13.84 -16.10
N GLU A 264 5.21 -13.42 -17.32
CA GLU A 264 5.57 -12.07 -17.73
C GLU A 264 4.36 -11.39 -18.37
N GLY A 265 4.15 -10.12 -18.02
CA GLY A 265 3.14 -9.26 -18.64
C GLY A 265 3.60 -8.68 -19.97
N GLU A 266 2.78 -7.80 -20.52
CA GLU A 266 3.09 -7.09 -21.76
C GLU A 266 4.23 -6.08 -21.56
N LEU A 267 4.96 -5.79 -22.63
CA LEU A 267 6.00 -4.77 -22.64
C LEU A 267 5.39 -3.39 -22.37
N THR A 268 5.84 -2.75 -21.30
CA THR A 268 5.31 -1.44 -20.89
C THR A 268 6.37 -0.59 -20.19
N HIS A 269 6.10 0.70 -20.04
CA HIS A 269 6.86 1.57 -19.15
C HIS A 269 6.33 1.42 -17.72
N LEU A 270 7.18 0.94 -16.81
CA LEU A 270 6.80 0.73 -15.41
C LEU A 270 6.63 2.04 -14.62
N THR A 271 7.30 3.13 -15.06
CA THR A 271 7.22 4.48 -14.52
C THR A 271 7.13 5.49 -15.66
N CYS A 272 6.68 6.71 -15.39
CA CYS A 272 6.60 7.77 -16.39
C CYS A 272 7.97 8.17 -16.97
N ASP A 273 9.03 8.04 -16.19
CA ASP A 273 10.38 8.44 -16.57
C ASP A 273 11.26 7.25 -17.02
N ALA A 274 10.68 6.03 -17.07
CA ALA A 274 11.41 4.85 -17.56
C ALA A 274 11.82 5.03 -19.03
N ASN A 275 13.11 4.87 -19.35
CA ASN A 275 13.62 4.96 -20.72
C ASN A 275 13.41 3.67 -21.50
N GLU A 276 13.22 2.55 -20.81
CA GLU A 276 13.10 1.22 -21.40
C GLU A 276 11.72 0.64 -21.14
N LEU A 277 11.23 -0.13 -22.11
CA LEU A 277 10.10 -1.02 -21.93
C LEU A 277 10.57 -2.25 -21.18
N ARG A 278 9.76 -2.72 -20.22
CA ARG A 278 10.01 -3.95 -19.46
C ARG A 278 8.75 -4.78 -19.38
N ARG A 279 8.92 -6.09 -19.26
CA ARG A 279 7.84 -7.01 -18.94
C ARG A 279 7.73 -7.12 -17.42
N PRO A 280 6.63 -6.64 -16.80
CA PRO A 280 6.42 -6.86 -15.37
C PRO A 280 6.19 -8.35 -15.09
N ARG A 281 6.66 -8.82 -13.95
CA ARG A 281 6.25 -10.14 -13.46
C ARG A 281 4.76 -10.11 -13.12
N CYS A 282 4.06 -11.15 -13.56
CA CYS A 282 2.64 -11.38 -13.28
C CYS A 282 2.47 -12.69 -12.52
N TYR A 283 1.49 -12.72 -11.62
CA TYR A 283 1.16 -13.94 -10.88
C TYR A 283 -0.27 -14.31 -11.20
N VAL A 284 -0.43 -15.46 -11.90
CA VAL A 284 -1.72 -15.93 -12.37
C VAL A 284 -2.16 -17.07 -11.47
N ALA A 285 -3.29 -16.85 -10.78
CA ALA A 285 -3.94 -17.87 -9.99
C ALA A 285 -4.82 -18.75 -10.87
N GLY A 286 -4.76 -20.06 -10.66
CA GLY A 286 -5.72 -21.00 -11.20
C GLY A 286 -7.06 -20.95 -10.45
N THR A 287 -8.04 -21.73 -10.89
CA THR A 287 -9.33 -21.85 -10.21
C THR A 287 -9.15 -22.45 -8.82
N PRO A 288 -9.64 -21.78 -7.75
CA PRO A 288 -9.63 -22.36 -6.41
C PRO A 288 -10.40 -23.69 -6.35
N ARG A 289 -9.86 -24.63 -5.61
CA ARG A 289 -10.50 -25.95 -5.41
C ARG A 289 -10.67 -26.19 -3.91
N GLU A 290 -11.83 -26.73 -3.55
CA GLU A 290 -12.02 -27.20 -2.19
C GLU A 290 -11.05 -28.33 -1.90
N ARG A 291 -10.41 -28.24 -0.73
CA ARG A 291 -9.53 -29.30 -0.24
C ARG A 291 -10.28 -30.10 0.81
N ALA A 292 -10.46 -31.39 0.57
CA ALA A 292 -10.92 -32.29 1.59
C ALA A 292 -9.96 -32.22 2.80
N VAL A 293 -10.54 -32.06 3.99
CA VAL A 293 -9.83 -32.00 5.28
C VAL A 293 -9.36 -33.39 5.65
#